data_5d602839a3492c95fc7dcca3392f396c
#
_entry.id   5d602839a3492c95fc7dcca3392f396c
#
_cell.length_a   1.000
_cell.length_b   1.000
_cell.length_c   1.000
_cell.angle_alpha   90.00
_cell.angle_beta   90.00
_cell.angle_gamma   90.00
#
_symmetry.space_group_name_H-M   'P 1'
#
loop_
_entity.id
_entity.type
_entity.pdbx_description
1 polymer ?
#
loop_
_entity_poly.entity_id
_entity_poly.type
_entity_poly.pdbx_seq_one_letter_code
_entity_poly.pdbx_strand_id
1 'polypeptide(L)'
;DQAAAQGWNVWFWAFDQQVNPLVKEIVYLVVFIAQLLCGLATVTSASRMIFAFSRDGGLPGSRSLSKVSPKYRTPVAAIWTAGVLSVLFVWGSSLISVAGTSAYTIVVSCTVIFLFLSFTVPIVLGMIAWGTPKWDKMGPWDLGRGVFMLFSILSIISMILIFVLGIQPPNDKALWIVVGFFVLTAIVWFAF
;
A
#
# COMPACT_ATOMS: atom_id res chain seq x y z
N ASP A 1 -9.14 -11.86 28.54
CA ASP A 1 -9.58 -10.53 28.11
C ASP A 1 -8.51 -9.42 28.20
N GLN A 2 -7.37 -9.67 28.89
CA GLN A 2 -6.24 -8.71 28.92
C GLN A 2 -5.63 -8.49 27.52
N ALA A 3 -5.52 -9.53 26.71
CA ALA A 3 -5.01 -9.42 25.33
C ALA A 3 -5.92 -8.55 24.44
N ALA A 4 -7.24 -8.66 24.58
CA ALA A 4 -8.19 -7.86 23.83
C ALA A 4 -8.10 -6.35 24.17
N ALA A 5 -7.75 -6.02 25.40
CA ALA A 5 -7.56 -4.64 25.85
C ALA A 5 -6.32 -3.97 25.21
N GLN A 6 -5.35 -4.75 24.69
CA GLN A 6 -4.11 -4.23 24.10
C GLN A 6 -4.27 -3.78 22.63
N GLY A 7 -5.38 -4.14 21.96
CA GLY A 7 -5.62 -3.76 20.58
C GLY A 7 -4.45 -4.10 19.66
N TRP A 8 -3.89 -3.12 18.96
CA TRP A 8 -2.77 -3.30 18.04
C TRP A 8 -1.44 -3.69 18.71
N ASN A 9 -1.32 -3.46 20.03
CA ASN A 9 -0.09 -3.78 20.79
C ASN A 9 -0.10 -5.21 21.32
N VAL A 10 -1.09 -6.03 21.00
CA VAL A 10 -1.25 -7.40 21.53
C VAL A 10 0.00 -8.27 21.30
N TRP A 11 0.67 -8.11 20.15
CA TRP A 11 1.90 -8.84 19.83
C TRP A 11 3.05 -8.45 20.74
N PHE A 12 3.30 -7.17 20.93
CA PHE A 12 4.34 -6.67 21.83
C PHE A 12 4.07 -7.05 23.27
N TRP A 13 2.80 -6.95 23.70
CA TRP A 13 2.38 -7.39 25.02
C TRP A 13 2.61 -8.90 25.23
N ALA A 14 2.30 -9.76 24.26
CA ALA A 14 2.54 -11.19 24.33
C ALA A 14 4.04 -11.51 24.42
N PHE A 15 4.86 -10.82 23.64
CA PHE A 15 6.34 -10.94 23.70
C PHE A 15 6.86 -10.50 25.08
N ASP A 16 6.35 -9.44 25.66
CA ASP A 16 6.76 -8.95 26.98
C ASP A 16 6.47 -9.95 28.10
N GLN A 17 5.43 -10.78 27.95
CA GLN A 17 5.02 -11.76 28.96
C GLN A 17 5.75 -13.10 28.86
N GLN A 18 6.15 -13.53 27.66
CA GLN A 18 6.54 -14.91 27.42
C GLN A 18 7.97 -15.10 26.93
N VAL A 19 8.64 -14.03 26.50
CA VAL A 19 9.96 -14.13 25.86
C VAL A 19 11.06 -13.63 26.77
N ASN A 20 12.21 -14.33 26.74
CA ASN A 20 13.42 -13.92 27.47
C ASN A 20 13.81 -12.47 27.11
N PRO A 21 14.17 -11.63 28.08
CA PRO A 21 14.51 -10.22 27.86
C PRO A 21 15.52 -9.98 26.72
N LEU A 22 16.58 -10.79 26.64
CA LEU A 22 17.60 -10.65 25.60
C LEU A 22 17.04 -10.92 24.20
N VAL A 23 16.21 -11.97 24.06
CA VAL A 23 15.57 -12.30 22.78
C VAL A 23 14.57 -11.20 22.39
N LYS A 24 13.83 -10.66 23.35
CA LYS A 24 12.92 -9.54 23.16
C LYS A 24 13.62 -8.32 22.57
N GLU A 25 14.73 -7.89 23.16
CA GLU A 25 15.52 -6.74 22.69
C GLU A 25 16.00 -6.94 21.24
N ILE A 26 16.50 -8.15 20.92
CA ILE A 26 16.94 -8.49 19.58
C ILE A 26 15.77 -8.41 18.58
N VAL A 27 14.61 -8.99 18.93
CA VAL A 27 13.42 -8.96 18.06
C VAL A 27 12.95 -7.53 17.84
N TYR A 28 12.92 -6.69 18.87
CA TYR A 28 12.51 -5.28 18.73
C TYR A 28 13.48 -4.50 17.85
N LEU A 29 14.77 -4.74 17.97
CA LEU A 29 15.78 -4.13 17.10
C LEU A 29 15.58 -4.56 15.64
N VAL A 30 15.34 -5.85 15.39
CA VAL A 30 15.08 -6.38 14.05
C VAL A 30 13.80 -5.77 13.45
N VAL A 31 12.72 -5.69 14.24
CA VAL A 31 11.46 -5.06 13.81
C VAL A 31 11.68 -3.58 13.48
N PHE A 32 12.43 -2.86 14.31
CA PHE A 32 12.76 -1.45 14.07
C PHE A 32 13.52 -1.26 12.75
N ILE A 33 14.58 -2.06 12.52
CA ILE A 33 15.36 -2.01 11.28
C ILE A 33 14.48 -2.37 10.07
N ALA A 34 13.65 -3.41 10.19
CA ALA A 34 12.73 -3.83 9.11
C ALA A 34 11.75 -2.71 8.74
N GLN A 35 11.18 -2.03 9.73
CA GLN A 35 10.26 -0.90 9.50
C GLN A 35 10.98 0.30 8.87
N LEU A 36 12.20 0.60 9.30
CA LEU A 36 13.02 1.65 8.70
C LEU A 36 13.29 1.37 7.21
N LEU A 37 13.70 0.15 6.88
CA LEU A 37 13.96 -0.26 5.49
C LEU A 37 12.68 -0.23 4.64
N CYS A 38 11.56 -0.68 5.19
CA CYS A 38 10.25 -0.61 4.54
C CYS A 38 9.85 0.84 4.25
N GLY A 39 10.04 1.74 5.21
CA GLY A 39 9.78 3.17 5.05
C GLY A 39 10.64 3.80 3.94
N LEU A 40 11.93 3.48 3.91
CA LEU A 40 12.84 3.96 2.85
C LEU A 40 12.42 3.46 1.46
N ALA A 41 12.04 2.18 1.34
CA ALA A 41 11.55 1.61 0.08
C ALA A 41 10.26 2.31 -0.37
N THR A 42 9.34 2.56 0.54
CA THR A 42 8.06 3.23 0.27
C THR A 42 8.27 4.67 -0.20
N VAL A 43 9.12 5.45 0.48
CA VAL A 43 9.46 6.83 0.08
C VAL A 43 10.14 6.84 -1.29
N THR A 44 11.02 5.87 -1.55
CA THR A 44 11.68 5.74 -2.85
C THR A 44 10.67 5.47 -3.96
N SER A 45 9.73 4.56 -3.76
CA SER A 45 8.67 4.25 -4.72
C SER A 45 7.74 5.44 -4.95
N ALA A 46 7.26 6.07 -3.88
CA ALA A 46 6.39 7.25 -3.94
C ALA A 46 7.05 8.43 -4.66
N SER A 47 8.32 8.70 -4.37
CA SER A 47 9.05 9.79 -5.02
C SER A 47 9.25 9.57 -6.52
N ARG A 48 9.47 8.33 -6.95
CA ARG A 48 9.54 7.98 -8.38
C ARG A 48 8.20 8.14 -9.08
N MET A 49 7.11 7.79 -8.40
CA MET A 49 5.75 7.98 -8.91
C MET A 49 5.44 9.48 -9.06
N ILE A 50 5.70 10.29 -8.02
CA ILE A 50 5.54 11.75 -8.07
C ILE A 50 6.35 12.35 -9.21
N PHE A 51 7.61 11.91 -9.38
CA PHE A 51 8.47 12.36 -10.47
C PHE A 51 7.87 12.01 -11.84
N ALA A 52 7.41 10.78 -12.06
CA ALA A 52 6.85 10.33 -13.33
C ALA A 52 5.58 11.13 -13.69
N PHE A 53 4.64 11.27 -12.78
CA PHE A 53 3.43 12.09 -12.98
C PHE A 53 3.75 13.56 -13.24
N SER A 54 4.75 14.10 -12.55
CA SER A 54 5.18 15.49 -12.75
C SER A 54 5.85 15.69 -14.10
N ARG A 55 6.64 14.72 -14.58
CA ARG A 55 7.25 14.77 -15.90
C ARG A 55 6.19 14.85 -17.00
N ASP A 56 5.08 14.14 -16.82
CA ASP A 56 3.97 14.10 -17.78
C ASP A 56 2.97 15.27 -17.57
N GLY A 57 3.28 16.19 -16.65
CA GLY A 57 2.48 17.41 -16.42
C GLY A 57 1.25 17.22 -15.53
N GLY A 58 1.00 16.01 -15.00
CA GLY A 58 -0.21 15.63 -14.27
C GLY A 58 -0.29 16.13 -12.82
N LEU A 59 0.72 16.84 -12.30
CA LEU A 59 0.72 17.34 -10.92
C LEU A 59 0.93 18.84 -10.84
N PRO A 60 0.31 19.53 -9.86
CA PRO A 60 0.63 20.92 -9.57
C PRO A 60 2.11 21.04 -9.16
N GLY A 61 2.81 22.02 -9.71
CA GLY A 61 4.25 22.20 -9.45
C GLY A 61 5.16 21.27 -10.25
N SER A 62 4.67 20.64 -11.33
CA SER A 62 5.39 19.71 -12.21
C SER A 62 6.79 20.20 -12.62
N ARG A 63 6.95 21.49 -12.91
CA ARG A 63 8.26 22.09 -13.27
C ARG A 63 9.33 21.92 -12.18
N SER A 64 8.96 21.89 -10.92
CA SER A 64 9.88 21.72 -9.79
C SER A 64 10.09 20.24 -9.46
N LEU A 65 8.98 19.48 -9.42
CA LEU A 65 8.98 18.06 -9.02
C LEU A 65 9.63 17.14 -10.06
N SER A 66 9.63 17.53 -11.34
CA SER A 66 10.27 16.80 -12.43
C SER A 66 11.77 17.10 -12.61
N LYS A 67 12.36 17.95 -11.76
CA LYS A 67 13.80 18.23 -11.83
C LYS A 67 14.61 17.15 -11.14
N VAL A 68 15.64 16.67 -11.85
CA VAL A 68 16.64 15.76 -11.30
C VAL A 68 17.85 16.58 -10.85
N SER A 69 18.32 16.36 -9.63
CA SER A 69 19.51 17.03 -9.12
C SER A 69 20.76 16.59 -9.87
N PRO A 70 21.57 17.50 -10.42
CA PRO A 70 22.83 17.15 -11.08
C PRO A 70 23.83 16.46 -10.13
N LYS A 71 23.84 16.86 -8.85
CA LYS A 71 24.75 16.34 -7.84
C LYS A 71 24.38 14.92 -7.39
N TYR A 72 23.09 14.68 -7.12
CA TYR A 72 22.62 13.40 -6.55
C TYR A 72 22.01 12.46 -7.59
N ARG A 73 21.77 12.94 -8.80
CA ARG A 73 21.12 12.20 -9.91
C ARG A 73 19.76 11.60 -9.50
N THR A 74 19.08 12.25 -8.59
CA THR A 74 17.77 11.84 -8.04
C THR A 74 16.79 13.01 -8.05
N PRO A 75 15.48 12.78 -8.08
CA PRO A 75 14.46 13.80 -8.00
C PRO A 75 14.28 14.30 -6.56
N VAL A 76 15.22 15.09 -6.06
CA VAL A 76 15.28 15.56 -4.66
C VAL A 76 13.98 16.24 -4.23
N ALA A 77 13.39 17.08 -5.08
CA ALA A 77 12.13 17.75 -4.78
C ALA A 77 10.98 16.76 -4.56
N ALA A 78 10.89 15.73 -5.40
CA ALA A 78 9.86 14.69 -5.25
C ALA A 78 10.06 13.85 -3.98
N ILE A 79 11.32 13.57 -3.60
CA ILE A 79 11.64 12.84 -2.36
C ILE A 79 11.21 13.65 -1.13
N TRP A 80 11.57 14.94 -1.07
CA TRP A 80 11.16 15.81 0.03
C TRP A 80 9.64 15.97 0.08
N THR A 81 8.98 16.11 -1.06
CA THR A 81 7.51 16.20 -1.12
C THR A 81 6.87 14.94 -0.59
N ALA A 82 7.33 13.74 -0.98
CA ALA A 82 6.83 12.48 -0.45
C ALA A 82 7.00 12.41 1.07
N GLY A 83 8.21 12.73 1.58
CA GLY A 83 8.50 12.69 3.01
C GLY A 83 7.65 13.67 3.82
N VAL A 84 7.60 14.94 3.40
CA VAL A 84 6.84 15.97 4.10
C VAL A 84 5.33 15.67 4.09
N LEU A 85 4.78 15.28 2.95
CA LEU A 85 3.36 14.92 2.86
C LEU A 85 3.03 13.71 3.74
N SER A 86 3.92 12.71 3.81
CA SER A 86 3.73 11.55 4.69
C SER A 86 3.70 11.96 6.17
N VAL A 87 4.63 12.81 6.61
CA VAL A 87 4.66 13.31 7.99
C VAL A 87 3.42 14.14 8.32
N LEU A 88 3.04 15.07 7.44
CA LEU A 88 1.85 15.89 7.62
C LEU A 88 0.57 15.04 7.66
N PHE A 89 0.50 14.01 6.81
CA PHE A 89 -0.63 13.09 6.79
C PHE A 89 -0.73 12.29 8.10
N VAL A 90 0.37 11.69 8.57
CA VAL A 90 0.38 10.94 9.84
C VAL A 90 0.00 11.83 11.00
N TRP A 91 0.62 13.01 11.09
CA TRP A 91 0.32 13.97 12.15
C TRP A 91 -1.13 14.46 12.10
N GLY A 92 -1.61 14.90 10.95
CA GLY A 92 -3.00 15.35 10.78
C GLY A 92 -4.02 14.26 11.06
N SER A 93 -3.78 13.04 10.56
CA SER A 93 -4.70 11.91 10.78
C SER A 93 -4.73 11.40 12.21
N SER A 94 -3.67 11.62 12.99
CA SER A 94 -3.66 11.27 14.42
C SER A 94 -4.53 12.20 15.27
N LEU A 95 -4.73 13.45 14.82
CA LEU A 95 -5.58 14.44 15.49
C LEU A 95 -7.07 14.24 15.22
N ILE A 96 -7.42 13.48 14.19
CA ILE A 96 -8.80 13.25 13.77
C ILE A 96 -9.26 11.88 14.22
N SER A 97 -10.33 11.81 14.99
CA SER A 97 -11.00 10.56 15.37
C SER A 97 -12.38 10.50 14.72
N VAL A 98 -12.68 9.36 14.07
CA VAL A 98 -13.98 9.09 13.48
C VAL A 98 -14.64 7.96 14.27
N ALA A 99 -15.70 8.29 14.99
CA ALA A 99 -16.46 7.35 15.85
C ALA A 99 -15.57 6.51 16.79
N GLY A 100 -14.64 7.17 17.48
CA GLY A 100 -13.77 6.54 18.48
C GLY A 100 -12.53 5.82 17.92
N THR A 101 -12.37 5.78 16.59
CA THR A 101 -11.17 5.20 15.93
C THR A 101 -10.36 6.31 15.29
N SER A 102 -9.03 6.29 15.43
CA SER A 102 -8.20 7.30 14.79
C SER A 102 -8.28 7.18 13.26
N ALA A 103 -8.33 8.31 12.56
CA ALA A 103 -8.34 8.33 11.11
C ALA A 103 -7.12 7.63 10.51
N TYR A 104 -5.98 7.67 11.20
CA TYR A 104 -4.78 6.94 10.82
C TYR A 104 -5.04 5.43 10.71
N THR A 105 -5.66 4.82 11.73
CA THR A 105 -5.98 3.38 11.73
C THR A 105 -6.87 2.98 10.57
N ILE A 106 -7.89 3.79 10.29
CA ILE A 106 -8.82 3.54 9.18
C ILE A 106 -8.08 3.58 7.84
N VAL A 107 -7.21 4.58 7.65
CA VAL A 107 -6.45 4.73 6.39
C VAL A 107 -5.44 3.59 6.22
N VAL A 108 -4.76 3.16 7.27
CA VAL A 108 -3.86 1.99 7.20
C VAL A 108 -4.62 0.74 6.78
N SER A 109 -5.81 0.50 7.34
CA SER A 109 -6.67 -0.62 6.91
C SER A 109 -7.09 -0.50 5.44
N CYS A 110 -7.46 0.69 4.98
CA CYS A 110 -7.80 0.94 3.58
C CYS A 110 -6.62 0.68 2.65
N THR A 111 -5.39 1.00 3.07
CA THR A 111 -4.18 0.79 2.24
C THR A 111 -4.00 -0.67 1.86
N VAL A 112 -4.25 -1.59 2.79
CA VAL A 112 -4.20 -3.03 2.52
C VAL A 112 -5.23 -3.42 1.46
N ILE A 113 -6.47 -2.95 1.61
CA ILE A 113 -7.55 -3.22 0.65
C ILE A 113 -7.18 -2.72 -0.75
N PHE A 114 -6.71 -1.48 -0.87
CA PHE A 114 -6.30 -0.89 -2.15
C PHE A 114 -5.13 -1.64 -2.79
N LEU A 115 -4.15 -2.08 -1.98
CA LEU A 115 -3.00 -2.84 -2.46
C LEU A 115 -3.44 -4.15 -3.13
N PHE A 116 -4.26 -4.95 -2.45
CA PHE A 116 -4.75 -6.21 -3.00
C PHE A 116 -5.66 -6.00 -4.21
N LEU A 117 -6.50 -4.97 -4.20
CA LEU A 117 -7.35 -4.64 -5.32
C LEU A 117 -6.53 -4.21 -6.54
N SER A 118 -5.44 -3.46 -6.35
CA SER A 118 -4.54 -3.07 -7.43
C SER A 118 -3.86 -4.26 -8.10
N PHE A 119 -3.55 -5.33 -7.36
CA PHE A 119 -3.00 -6.56 -7.92
C PHE A 119 -4.04 -7.41 -8.66
N THR A 120 -5.31 -7.29 -8.33
CA THR A 120 -6.38 -8.03 -9.00
C THR A 120 -6.49 -7.65 -10.48
N VAL A 121 -6.35 -6.36 -10.78
CA VAL A 121 -6.51 -5.85 -12.16
C VAL A 121 -5.51 -6.48 -13.14
N PRO A 122 -4.18 -6.47 -12.91
CA PRO A 122 -3.24 -7.09 -13.84
C PRO A 122 -3.39 -8.62 -13.91
N ILE A 123 -3.83 -9.29 -12.84
CA ILE A 123 -4.10 -10.74 -12.87
C ILE A 123 -5.27 -11.04 -13.81
N VAL A 124 -6.38 -10.31 -13.67
CA VAL A 124 -7.55 -10.48 -14.55
C VAL A 124 -7.21 -10.15 -16.00
N LEU A 125 -6.49 -9.05 -16.24
CA LEU A 125 -6.04 -8.67 -17.58
C LEU A 125 -5.10 -9.73 -18.17
N GLY A 126 -4.20 -10.30 -17.35
CA GLY A 126 -3.34 -11.41 -17.75
C GLY A 126 -4.11 -12.65 -18.15
N MET A 127 -5.16 -13.02 -17.41
CA MET A 127 -6.03 -14.14 -17.76
C MET A 127 -6.74 -13.93 -19.10
N ILE A 128 -7.20 -12.72 -19.38
CA ILE A 128 -7.88 -12.36 -20.65
C ILE A 128 -6.88 -12.30 -21.80
N ALA A 129 -5.70 -11.76 -21.57
CA ALA A 129 -4.69 -11.54 -22.60
C ALA A 129 -3.93 -12.81 -23.01
N TRP A 130 -3.93 -13.86 -22.18
CA TRP A 130 -3.18 -15.08 -22.43
C TRP A 130 -3.54 -15.75 -23.77
N GLY A 131 -2.51 -15.95 -24.59
CA GLY A 131 -2.67 -16.59 -25.91
C GLY A 131 -3.35 -15.72 -26.97
N THR A 132 -3.53 -14.43 -26.69
CA THR A 132 -3.93 -13.45 -27.71
C THR A 132 -2.71 -12.91 -28.47
N PRO A 133 -2.89 -12.29 -29.67
CA PRO A 133 -1.77 -11.66 -30.38
C PRO A 133 -1.02 -10.58 -29.60
N LYS A 134 -1.59 -10.09 -28.50
CA LYS A 134 -0.96 -9.11 -27.62
C LYS A 134 -0.02 -9.73 -26.60
N TRP A 135 -0.20 -11.04 -26.29
CA TRP A 135 0.64 -11.79 -25.37
C TRP A 135 0.77 -13.25 -25.83
N ASP A 136 1.47 -13.44 -26.93
CA ASP A 136 1.75 -14.74 -27.57
C ASP A 136 3.10 -15.34 -27.15
N LYS A 137 4.04 -14.47 -26.73
CA LYS A 137 5.38 -14.88 -26.28
C LYS A 137 5.48 -14.90 -24.78
N MET A 138 5.61 -16.10 -24.24
CA MET A 138 5.84 -16.31 -22.81
C MET A 138 7.32 -16.10 -22.47
N GLY A 139 7.59 -15.81 -21.18
CA GLY A 139 8.96 -15.71 -20.69
C GLY A 139 9.68 -17.07 -20.67
N PRO A 140 10.98 -17.07 -20.33
CA PRO A 140 11.78 -18.32 -20.27
C PRO A 140 11.27 -19.29 -19.19
N TRP A 141 10.49 -18.83 -18.24
CA TRP A 141 9.83 -19.63 -17.21
C TRP A 141 8.32 -19.58 -17.40
N ASP A 142 7.78 -20.60 -18.02
CA ASP A 142 6.35 -20.75 -18.31
C ASP A 142 5.85 -22.08 -17.73
N LEU A 143 4.87 -21.98 -16.84
CA LEU A 143 4.22 -23.12 -16.22
C LEU A 143 3.02 -23.65 -17.05
N GLY A 144 2.77 -23.06 -18.20
CA GLY A 144 1.63 -23.37 -19.05
C GLY A 144 0.31 -22.76 -18.59
N ARG A 145 -0.63 -22.68 -19.54
CA ARG A 145 -1.92 -21.98 -19.37
C ARG A 145 -2.73 -22.54 -18.19
N GLY A 146 -2.74 -23.86 -17.99
CA GLY A 146 -3.56 -24.48 -16.94
C GLY A 146 -3.11 -24.07 -15.55
N VAL A 147 -1.80 -24.13 -15.29
CA VAL A 147 -1.21 -23.75 -14.01
C VAL A 147 -1.36 -22.24 -13.76
N PHE A 148 -1.12 -21.42 -14.78
CA PHE A 148 -1.33 -19.98 -14.68
C PHE A 148 -2.78 -19.65 -14.32
N MET A 149 -3.77 -20.22 -14.99
CA MET A 149 -5.19 -19.99 -14.70
C MET A 149 -5.57 -20.45 -13.30
N LEU A 150 -5.08 -21.62 -12.85
CA LEU A 150 -5.33 -22.11 -11.50
C LEU A 150 -4.84 -21.13 -10.44
N PHE A 151 -3.57 -20.70 -10.52
CA PHE A 151 -3.01 -19.76 -9.55
C PHE A 151 -3.66 -18.37 -9.63
N SER A 152 -4.05 -17.92 -10.81
CA SER A 152 -4.78 -16.66 -10.99
C SER A 152 -6.15 -16.70 -10.31
N ILE A 153 -6.90 -17.78 -10.47
CA ILE A 153 -8.21 -17.98 -9.82
C ILE A 153 -8.04 -18.03 -8.29
N LEU A 154 -7.06 -18.81 -7.80
CA LEU A 154 -6.77 -18.88 -6.36
C LEU A 154 -6.39 -17.52 -5.79
N SER A 155 -5.59 -16.74 -6.53
CA SER A 155 -5.21 -15.37 -6.13
C SER A 155 -6.43 -14.45 -6.06
N ILE A 156 -7.32 -14.50 -7.04
CA ILE A 156 -8.56 -13.69 -7.05
C ILE A 156 -9.46 -14.07 -5.88
N ILE A 157 -9.64 -15.36 -5.62
CA ILE A 157 -10.42 -15.83 -4.46
C ILE A 157 -9.81 -15.33 -3.15
N SER A 158 -8.49 -15.41 -3.00
CA SER A 158 -7.78 -14.91 -1.82
C SER A 158 -7.95 -13.41 -1.66
N MET A 159 -7.91 -12.64 -2.75
CA MET A 159 -8.09 -11.19 -2.71
C MET A 159 -9.53 -10.80 -2.36
N ILE A 160 -10.53 -11.53 -2.87
CA ILE A 160 -11.94 -11.34 -2.48
C ILE A 160 -12.10 -11.66 -0.99
N LEU A 161 -11.50 -12.74 -0.48
CA LEU A 161 -11.56 -13.10 0.92
C LEU A 161 -10.95 -12.00 1.80
N ILE A 162 -9.75 -11.50 1.45
CA ILE A 162 -9.08 -10.41 2.17
C ILE A 162 -9.94 -9.14 2.14
N PHE A 163 -10.54 -8.82 0.99
CA PHE A 163 -11.46 -7.68 0.88
C PHE A 163 -12.66 -7.82 1.82
N VAL A 164 -13.33 -8.97 1.80
CA VAL A 164 -14.50 -9.24 2.66
C VAL A 164 -14.13 -9.20 4.14
N LEU A 165 -12.99 -9.78 4.53
CA LEU A 165 -12.50 -9.70 5.91
C LEU A 165 -12.07 -8.28 6.30
N GLY A 166 -11.48 -7.54 5.37
CA GLY A 166 -11.00 -6.18 5.59
C GLY A 166 -12.11 -5.15 5.82
N ILE A 167 -13.34 -5.42 5.35
CA ILE A 167 -14.50 -4.54 5.57
C ILE A 167 -15.38 -4.96 6.76
N GLN A 168 -14.99 -6.02 7.48
CA GLN A 168 -15.73 -6.43 8.71
C GLN A 168 -15.47 -5.46 9.87
N PRO A 169 -16.39 -5.35 10.85
CA PRO A 169 -16.16 -4.57 12.05
C PRO A 169 -14.84 -4.98 12.75
N PRO A 170 -14.02 -4.03 13.22
CA PRO A 170 -14.28 -2.59 13.40
C PRO A 170 -13.98 -1.71 12.16
N ASN A 171 -13.67 -2.29 10.99
CA ASN A 171 -13.22 -1.58 9.79
C ASN A 171 -14.34 -1.33 8.76
N ASP A 172 -15.60 -1.46 9.16
CA ASP A 172 -16.79 -1.26 8.30
C ASP A 172 -16.78 0.08 7.55
N LYS A 173 -16.20 1.12 8.15
CA LYS A 173 -16.05 2.45 7.53
C LYS A 173 -15.03 2.47 6.40
N ALA A 174 -14.12 1.52 6.35
CA ALA A 174 -13.13 1.41 5.27
C ALA A 174 -13.81 1.28 3.90
N LEU A 175 -14.95 0.58 3.81
CA LEU A 175 -15.71 0.44 2.58
C LEU A 175 -16.13 1.80 1.99
N TRP A 176 -16.68 2.70 2.81
CA TRP A 176 -17.11 4.02 2.35
C TRP A 176 -15.94 4.89 1.87
N ILE A 177 -14.79 4.77 2.53
CA ILE A 177 -13.57 5.47 2.12
C ILE A 177 -13.07 4.91 0.78
N VAL A 178 -13.05 3.59 0.62
CA VAL A 178 -12.67 2.93 -0.65
C VAL A 178 -13.58 3.39 -1.79
N VAL A 179 -14.90 3.36 -1.59
CA VAL A 179 -15.88 3.84 -2.59
C VAL A 179 -15.67 5.31 -2.89
N GLY A 180 -15.47 6.15 -1.86
CA GLY A 180 -15.20 7.58 -2.03
C GLY A 180 -13.95 7.86 -2.88
N PHE A 181 -12.86 7.13 -2.66
CA PHE A 181 -11.64 7.23 -3.47
C PHE A 181 -11.85 6.79 -4.93
N PHE A 182 -12.61 5.73 -5.16
CA PHE A 182 -12.95 5.31 -6.54
C PHE A 182 -13.76 6.38 -7.27
N VAL A 183 -14.76 6.94 -6.61
CA VAL A 183 -15.58 8.02 -7.19
C VAL A 183 -14.71 9.26 -7.47
N LEU A 184 -13.86 9.65 -6.52
CA LEU A 184 -12.95 10.77 -6.69
C LEU A 184 -11.98 10.54 -7.86
N THR A 185 -11.39 9.34 -7.94
CA THR A 185 -10.48 8.99 -9.03
C THR A 185 -11.19 9.00 -10.37
N ALA A 186 -12.43 8.48 -10.44
CA ALA A 186 -13.24 8.52 -11.65
C ALA A 186 -13.56 9.97 -12.06
N ILE A 187 -13.96 10.81 -11.11
CA ILE A 187 -14.23 12.23 -11.38
C ILE A 187 -12.98 12.92 -11.95
N VAL A 188 -11.82 12.72 -11.31
CA VAL A 188 -10.56 13.30 -11.80
C VAL A 188 -10.22 12.79 -13.19
N TRP A 189 -10.39 11.49 -13.45
CA TRP A 189 -10.11 10.90 -14.76
C TRP A 189 -10.98 11.45 -15.90
N PHE A 190 -12.25 11.74 -15.63
CA PHE A 190 -13.17 12.28 -16.64
C PHE A 190 -13.16 13.81 -16.73
N ALA A 191 -12.59 14.50 -15.72
CA ALA A 191 -12.50 15.96 -15.69
C ALA A 191 -11.21 16.51 -16.32
N PHE A 192 -10.17 15.70 -16.42
CA PHE A 192 -8.84 16.02 -16.97
C PHE A 192 -8.39 15.00 -18.02
#